data_1b919056931092f18555ce8f816bc0ce
#
_entry.id   1b919056931092f18555ce8f816bc0ce
#
_cell.length_a   1.000
_cell.length_b   1.000
_cell.length_c   1.000
_cell.angle_alpha   90.00
_cell.angle_beta   90.00
_cell.angle_gamma   90.00
#
_symmetry.space_group_name_H-M   'P 1'
#
loop_
_entity.id
_entity.type
_entity.pdbx_description
1 polymer ?
#
loop_
_entity_poly.entity_id
_entity_poly.type
_entity_poly.pdbx_seq_one_letter_code
_entity_poly.pdbx_strand_id
1 'polypeptide(L)'
;LEGLQSLVSDSDEYDLAAVGVPGRSDVRRALAQVHETITMSIHLSAAERLEVLLRWHTICLDTMINSTVLCRHVCSRHEIPQHVSGGTRTLRSNFDMLNWVHTEDARRALLHAIAIQDIVEQLPRGRAHVIHMPSSLFAAATVYVVFALAGVANIHLPRTIVWQDALLSRADLNLGCENIRPSTGSETSRFVVEGRTDSPPGVAATRNLLYEMNSMQKLFRCLISQWGIAHDMEEIVNEWITLCH
;
A
#
# COMPACT_ATOMS: atom_id res chain seq x y z
N LEU A 1 1.72 15.40 6.71
CA LEU A 1 1.15 14.09 6.26
C LEU A 1 -0.22 13.82 6.90
N GLU A 2 -0.42 14.13 8.19
CA GLU A 2 -1.70 13.86 8.89
C GLU A 2 -2.91 14.56 8.23
N GLY A 3 -2.77 15.81 7.80
CA GLY A 3 -3.83 16.50 7.05
C GLY A 3 -4.18 15.83 5.72
N LEU A 4 -3.20 15.25 5.02
CA LEU A 4 -3.45 14.48 3.79
C LEU A 4 -4.15 13.15 4.09
N GLN A 5 -3.82 12.48 5.21
CA GLN A 5 -4.53 11.28 5.64
C GLN A 5 -6.01 11.56 5.91
N SER A 6 -6.33 12.65 6.60
CA SER A 6 -7.73 13.04 6.83
C SER A 6 -8.47 13.25 5.52
N LEU A 7 -7.87 13.94 4.55
CA LEU A 7 -8.48 14.15 3.23
C LEU A 7 -8.74 12.83 2.47
N VAL A 8 -7.83 11.86 2.57
CA VAL A 8 -8.02 10.53 1.98
C VAL A 8 -9.19 9.81 2.63
N SER A 9 -9.24 9.81 3.98
CA SER A 9 -10.32 9.16 4.73
C SER A 9 -11.69 9.78 4.43
N ASP A 10 -11.75 11.11 4.37
CA ASP A 10 -13.00 11.84 4.09
C ASP A 10 -13.49 11.61 2.66
N SER A 11 -12.57 11.47 1.69
CA SER A 11 -12.94 11.24 0.28
C SER A 11 -13.60 9.89 0.03
N ASP A 12 -13.38 8.90 0.91
CA ASP A 12 -13.96 7.57 0.80
C ASP A 12 -15.38 7.49 1.42
N GLU A 13 -15.70 8.38 2.37
CA GLU A 13 -16.99 8.37 3.06
C GLU A 13 -18.09 9.14 2.30
N TYR A 14 -17.70 10.10 1.47
CA TYR A 14 -18.63 10.95 0.71
C TYR A 14 -18.39 10.81 -0.79
N ASP A 15 -19.24 10.03 -1.45
CA ASP A 15 -19.30 9.87 -2.92
C ASP A 15 -19.83 11.15 -3.63
N LEU A 16 -20.01 12.24 -2.89
CA LEU A 16 -20.46 13.54 -3.38
C LEU A 16 -19.27 14.51 -3.39
N ALA A 17 -18.95 15.00 -4.57
CA ALA A 17 -18.05 16.14 -4.75
C ALA A 17 -18.55 17.35 -3.94
N ALA A 18 -18.23 17.38 -2.66
CA ALA A 18 -18.48 18.54 -1.82
C ALA A 18 -17.61 19.70 -2.37
N VAL A 19 -18.24 20.83 -2.65
CA VAL A 19 -17.57 22.01 -3.15
C VAL A 19 -16.46 22.41 -2.17
N GLY A 20 -15.21 22.42 -2.64
CA GLY A 20 -14.04 22.81 -1.84
C GLY A 20 -13.23 21.66 -1.24
N VAL A 21 -13.63 20.40 -1.39
CA VAL A 21 -12.80 19.24 -0.99
C VAL A 21 -11.84 18.89 -2.12
N PRO A 22 -10.52 18.78 -1.86
CA PRO A 22 -9.55 18.40 -2.88
C PRO A 22 -9.88 17.00 -3.46
N GLY A 23 -9.86 16.89 -4.79
CA GLY A 23 -10.02 15.61 -5.45
C GLY A 23 -8.85 14.64 -5.18
N ARG A 24 -9.05 13.34 -5.40
CA ARG A 24 -7.97 12.33 -5.25
C ARG A 24 -6.71 12.69 -6.07
N SER A 25 -6.86 13.25 -7.25
CA SER A 25 -5.75 13.74 -8.08
C SER A 25 -4.94 14.86 -7.41
N ASP A 26 -5.61 15.77 -6.70
CA ASP A 26 -4.93 16.85 -5.98
C ASP A 26 -4.14 16.31 -4.80
N VAL A 27 -4.71 15.36 -4.06
CA VAL A 27 -4.04 14.68 -2.95
C VAL A 27 -2.82 13.91 -3.46
N ARG A 28 -2.93 13.15 -4.56
CA ARG A 28 -1.80 12.42 -5.17
C ARG A 28 -0.68 13.36 -5.61
N ARG A 29 -1.01 14.52 -6.21
CA ARG A 29 -0.02 15.54 -6.57
C ARG A 29 0.68 16.14 -5.35
N ALA A 30 -0.06 16.44 -4.30
CA ALA A 30 0.53 16.90 -3.04
C ALA A 30 1.46 15.85 -2.43
N LEU A 31 1.07 14.57 -2.46
CA LEU A 31 1.91 13.46 -1.99
C LEU A 31 3.19 13.32 -2.82
N ALA A 32 3.15 13.52 -4.12
CA ALA A 32 4.36 13.51 -4.97
C ALA A 32 5.34 14.62 -4.57
N GLN A 33 4.85 15.84 -4.30
CA GLN A 33 5.68 16.96 -3.83
C GLN A 33 6.27 16.69 -2.43
N VAL A 34 5.47 16.11 -1.53
CA VAL A 34 5.94 15.71 -0.19
C VAL A 34 7.05 14.67 -0.28
N HIS A 35 6.95 13.69 -1.17
CA HIS A 35 8.01 12.69 -1.37
C HIS A 35 9.34 13.34 -1.77
N GLU A 36 9.32 14.27 -2.70
CA GLU A 36 10.51 15.02 -3.11
C GLU A 36 11.12 15.77 -1.92
N THR A 37 10.29 16.42 -1.12
CA THR A 37 10.72 17.12 0.09
C THR A 37 11.37 16.18 1.11
N ILE A 38 10.79 14.99 1.35
CA ILE A 38 11.34 13.97 2.27
C ILE A 38 12.71 13.48 1.77
N THR A 39 12.82 13.20 0.47
CA THR A 39 14.07 12.67 -0.12
C THR A 39 15.20 13.69 -0.12
N MET A 40 14.89 14.96 -0.33
CA MET A 40 15.85 16.07 -0.35
C MET A 40 16.18 16.62 1.04
N SER A 41 15.46 16.25 2.08
CA SER A 41 15.68 16.76 3.43
C SER A 41 17.02 16.28 4.00
N ILE A 42 17.91 17.20 4.29
CA ILE A 42 19.22 16.95 4.93
C ILE A 42 19.13 16.87 6.47
N HIS A 43 18.00 17.28 7.04
CA HIS A 43 17.78 17.37 8.49
C HIS A 43 17.29 16.07 9.10
N LEU A 44 16.76 15.14 8.29
CA LEU A 44 16.26 13.85 8.78
C LEU A 44 17.41 12.84 8.90
N SER A 45 17.53 12.20 10.03
CA SER A 45 18.34 10.98 10.18
C SER A 45 17.79 9.86 9.30
N ALA A 46 18.58 8.82 9.04
CA ALA A 46 18.14 7.68 8.24
C ALA A 46 16.88 7.00 8.83
N ALA A 47 16.82 6.85 10.15
CA ALA A 47 15.67 6.23 10.82
C ALA A 47 14.41 7.12 10.71
N GLU A 48 14.53 8.42 11.00
CA GLU A 48 13.40 9.36 10.87
C GLU A 48 12.88 9.42 9.44
N ARG A 49 13.77 9.39 8.46
CA ARG A 49 13.38 9.35 7.05
C ARG A 49 12.57 8.09 6.72
N LEU A 50 12.99 6.91 7.22
CA LEU A 50 12.24 5.66 7.04
C LEU A 50 10.85 5.74 7.69
N GLU A 51 10.74 6.30 8.90
CA GLU A 51 9.46 6.47 9.60
C GLU A 51 8.51 7.40 8.82
N VAL A 52 9.02 8.52 8.30
CA VAL A 52 8.21 9.44 7.49
C VAL A 52 7.82 8.80 6.15
N LEU A 53 8.72 8.05 5.51
CA LEU A 53 8.42 7.31 4.28
C LEU A 53 7.40 6.20 4.53
N LEU A 54 7.48 5.47 5.65
CA LEU A 54 6.48 4.47 6.03
C LEU A 54 5.08 5.09 6.06
N ARG A 55 4.94 6.23 6.71
CA ARG A 55 3.67 6.96 6.76
C ARG A 55 3.22 7.43 5.39
N TRP A 56 4.15 7.97 4.60
CA TRP A 56 3.88 8.42 3.24
C TRP A 56 3.36 7.28 2.35
N HIS A 57 4.04 6.12 2.36
CA HIS A 57 3.59 4.96 1.58
C HIS A 57 2.22 4.45 2.00
N THR A 58 1.92 4.48 3.30
CA THR A 58 0.60 4.08 3.82
C THR A 58 -0.50 4.98 3.27
N ILE A 59 -0.29 6.30 3.31
CA ILE A 59 -1.26 7.27 2.77
C ILE A 59 -1.41 7.10 1.25
N CYS A 60 -0.32 6.89 0.52
CA CYS A 60 -0.37 6.62 -0.92
C CYS A 60 -1.18 5.35 -1.22
N LEU A 61 -0.96 4.27 -0.47
CA LEU A 61 -1.72 3.02 -0.60
C LEU A 61 -3.22 3.29 -0.40
N ASP A 62 -3.60 4.02 0.65
CA ASP A 62 -4.99 4.36 0.95
C ASP A 62 -5.64 5.25 -0.14
N THR A 63 -4.85 6.03 -0.93
CA THR A 63 -5.41 6.73 -2.10
C THR A 63 -5.78 5.81 -3.26
N MET A 64 -5.22 4.60 -3.31
CA MET A 64 -5.50 3.59 -4.35
C MET A 64 -6.67 2.70 -3.96
N ILE A 65 -6.70 2.28 -2.70
CA ILE A 65 -7.73 1.41 -2.12
C ILE A 65 -7.82 1.66 -0.61
N ASN A 66 -9.04 1.75 -0.10
CA ASN A 66 -9.23 1.75 1.35
C ASN A 66 -8.89 0.35 1.92
N SER A 67 -7.72 0.28 2.56
CA SER A 67 -7.18 -0.98 3.09
C SER A 67 -8.10 -1.63 4.14
N THR A 68 -8.81 -0.82 4.93
CA THR A 68 -9.80 -1.31 5.92
C THR A 68 -10.98 -1.98 5.24
N VAL A 69 -11.51 -1.39 4.17
CA VAL A 69 -12.61 -1.95 3.38
C VAL A 69 -12.16 -3.25 2.71
N LEU A 70 -10.96 -3.25 2.14
CA LEU A 70 -10.37 -4.42 1.50
C LEU A 70 -10.23 -5.59 2.48
N CYS A 71 -9.68 -5.33 3.68
CA CYS A 71 -9.57 -6.31 4.76
C CYS A 71 -10.94 -6.92 5.13
N ARG A 72 -11.97 -6.07 5.32
CA ARG A 72 -13.34 -6.55 5.62
C ARG A 72 -13.86 -7.45 4.53
N HIS A 73 -13.62 -7.14 3.26
CA HIS A 73 -14.06 -7.97 2.14
C HIS A 73 -13.42 -9.35 2.18
N VAL A 74 -12.09 -9.42 2.37
CA VAL A 74 -11.37 -10.70 2.45
C VAL A 74 -11.89 -11.51 3.64
N CYS A 75 -11.94 -10.92 4.82
CA CYS A 75 -12.39 -11.62 6.03
C CYS A 75 -13.85 -12.07 5.95
N SER A 76 -14.75 -11.23 5.43
CA SER A 76 -16.17 -11.58 5.28
C SER A 76 -16.37 -12.69 4.26
N ARG A 77 -15.64 -12.68 3.14
CA ARG A 77 -15.74 -13.71 2.10
C ARG A 77 -15.31 -15.09 2.58
N HIS A 78 -14.34 -15.13 3.49
CA HIS A 78 -13.74 -16.38 4.00
C HIS A 78 -14.12 -16.69 5.45
N GLU A 79 -15.15 -16.00 5.97
CA GLU A 79 -15.69 -16.20 7.33
C GLU A 79 -14.66 -16.07 8.45
N ILE A 80 -13.62 -15.23 8.24
CA ILE A 80 -12.59 -14.97 9.23
C ILE A 80 -13.12 -13.93 10.23
N PRO A 81 -13.27 -14.30 11.53
CA PRO A 81 -13.66 -13.35 12.56
C PRO A 81 -12.54 -12.35 12.81
N GLN A 82 -12.89 -11.05 12.88
CA GLN A 82 -11.90 -10.01 13.16
C GLN A 82 -12.55 -8.76 13.76
N HIS A 83 -11.79 -8.03 14.55
CA HIS A 83 -12.20 -6.76 15.18
C HIS A 83 -11.34 -5.57 14.70
N VAL A 84 -10.22 -5.82 14.06
CA VAL A 84 -9.20 -4.83 13.66
C VAL A 84 -9.76 -3.78 12.71
N SER A 85 -10.65 -4.16 11.79
CA SER A 85 -11.24 -3.25 10.80
C SER A 85 -12.71 -2.88 11.09
N GLY A 86 -13.11 -2.89 12.38
CA GLY A 86 -14.45 -2.45 12.82
C GLY A 86 -15.56 -3.49 12.73
N GLY A 87 -15.21 -4.78 12.86
CA GLY A 87 -16.16 -5.88 13.06
C GLY A 87 -16.93 -6.32 11.82
N THR A 88 -17.97 -7.13 12.05
CA THR A 88 -18.76 -7.82 11.03
C THR A 88 -19.86 -6.96 10.38
N ARG A 89 -19.69 -5.66 10.22
CA ARG A 89 -20.63 -4.87 9.41
C ARG A 89 -20.65 -5.46 8.00
N THR A 90 -21.76 -6.05 7.64
CA THR A 90 -21.99 -6.60 6.30
C THR A 90 -21.77 -5.50 5.26
N LEU A 91 -20.66 -5.58 4.56
CA LEU A 91 -20.39 -4.71 3.44
C LEU A 91 -21.34 -5.07 2.30
N ARG A 92 -22.26 -4.16 1.98
CA ARG A 92 -23.10 -4.26 0.77
C ARG A 92 -22.32 -3.89 -0.50
N SER A 93 -21.00 -4.03 -0.50
CA SER A 93 -20.18 -3.64 -1.61
C SER A 93 -19.95 -4.83 -2.54
N ASN A 94 -20.34 -4.70 -3.80
CA ASN A 94 -20.03 -5.63 -4.88
C ASN A 94 -18.55 -5.46 -5.35
N PHE A 95 -17.62 -5.26 -4.43
CA PHE A 95 -16.20 -5.12 -4.78
C PHE A 95 -15.69 -6.44 -5.38
N ASP A 96 -15.31 -6.39 -6.65
CA ASP A 96 -14.73 -7.53 -7.36
C ASP A 96 -13.20 -7.53 -7.21
N MET A 97 -12.72 -8.29 -6.23
CA MET A 97 -11.29 -8.42 -5.94
C MET A 97 -10.52 -9.00 -7.13
N LEU A 98 -11.11 -9.95 -7.87
CA LEU A 98 -10.46 -10.61 -8.99
C LEU A 98 -10.21 -9.64 -10.15
N ASN A 99 -11.17 -8.78 -10.43
CA ASN A 99 -11.01 -7.73 -11.44
C ASN A 99 -10.08 -6.62 -10.95
N TRP A 100 -10.16 -6.28 -9.65
CA TRP A 100 -9.34 -5.21 -9.10
C TRP A 100 -7.83 -5.46 -9.22
N VAL A 101 -7.33 -6.67 -8.99
CA VAL A 101 -5.89 -6.99 -9.07
C VAL A 101 -5.26 -6.72 -10.45
N HIS A 102 -6.09 -6.64 -11.48
CA HIS A 102 -5.66 -6.34 -12.84
C HIS A 102 -5.66 -4.84 -13.17
N THR A 103 -6.11 -3.99 -12.25
CA THR A 103 -6.15 -2.54 -12.46
C THR A 103 -4.79 -1.87 -12.23
N GLU A 104 -4.63 -0.66 -12.78
CA GLU A 104 -3.46 0.16 -12.50
C GLU A 104 -3.35 0.51 -11.00
N ASP A 105 -4.47 0.84 -10.35
CA ASP A 105 -4.47 1.19 -8.92
C ASP A 105 -4.06 0.01 -8.05
N ALA A 106 -4.43 -1.24 -8.40
CA ALA A 106 -3.95 -2.42 -7.69
C ALA A 106 -2.43 -2.58 -7.80
N ARG A 107 -1.87 -2.39 -9.00
CA ARG A 107 -0.42 -2.47 -9.21
C ARG A 107 0.33 -1.35 -8.48
N ARG A 108 -0.24 -0.14 -8.42
CA ARG A 108 0.28 0.96 -7.60
C ARG A 108 0.25 0.61 -6.11
N ALA A 109 -0.90 0.14 -5.62
CA ALA A 109 -1.04 -0.31 -4.23
C ALA A 109 -0.02 -1.40 -3.87
N LEU A 110 0.23 -2.35 -4.78
CA LEU A 110 1.24 -3.39 -4.58
C LEU A 110 2.65 -2.82 -4.44
N LEU A 111 3.06 -1.84 -5.26
CA LEU A 111 4.37 -1.20 -5.12
C LEU A 111 4.53 -0.51 -3.76
N HIS A 112 3.48 0.18 -3.30
CA HIS A 112 3.50 0.81 -1.98
C HIS A 112 3.50 -0.22 -0.84
N ALA A 113 2.77 -1.33 -0.98
CA ALA A 113 2.76 -2.42 -0.01
C ALA A 113 4.15 -3.06 0.15
N ILE A 114 4.87 -3.29 -0.95
CA ILE A 114 6.24 -3.79 -0.94
C ILE A 114 7.18 -2.80 -0.25
N ALA A 115 7.08 -1.52 -0.57
CA ALA A 115 7.90 -0.49 0.08
C ALA A 115 7.63 -0.40 1.59
N ILE A 116 6.40 -0.54 2.04
CA ILE A 116 6.04 -0.59 3.46
C ILE A 116 6.78 -1.75 4.15
N GLN A 117 6.72 -2.96 3.59
CA GLN A 117 7.44 -4.10 4.14
C GLN A 117 8.95 -3.86 4.19
N ASP A 118 9.55 -3.44 3.07
CA ASP A 118 10.99 -3.20 2.96
C ASP A 118 11.47 -2.14 3.97
N ILE A 119 10.65 -1.11 4.24
CA ILE A 119 10.95 -0.10 5.26
C ILE A 119 10.88 -0.69 6.66
N VAL A 120 9.83 -1.46 6.99
CA VAL A 120 9.67 -2.07 8.31
C VAL A 120 10.81 -3.06 8.59
N GLU A 121 11.28 -3.80 7.59
CA GLU A 121 12.43 -4.70 7.70
C GLU A 121 13.75 -3.97 7.98
N GLN A 122 13.90 -2.74 7.48
CA GLN A 122 15.10 -1.90 7.67
C GLN A 122 15.10 -1.14 9.01
N LEU A 123 13.94 -0.95 9.63
CA LEU A 123 13.86 -0.22 10.90
C LEU A 123 14.51 -1.01 12.03
N PRO A 124 15.23 -0.33 12.96
CA PRO A 124 15.92 -1.00 14.06
C PRO A 124 14.93 -1.74 14.97
N ARG A 125 15.17 -3.02 15.21
CA ARG A 125 14.33 -3.85 16.08
C ARG A 125 14.50 -3.39 17.57
N GLY A 126 13.41 -3.49 18.32
CA GLY A 126 13.44 -3.26 19.79
C GLY A 126 13.25 -1.81 20.23
N ARG A 127 12.97 -0.86 19.34
CA ARG A 127 12.49 0.48 19.70
C ARG A 127 10.98 0.57 19.60
N ALA A 128 10.36 1.41 20.46
CA ALA A 128 8.98 1.83 20.24
C ALA A 128 8.95 2.68 18.95
N HIS A 129 8.47 2.09 17.89
CA HIS A 129 8.33 2.75 16.62
C HIS A 129 7.01 3.54 16.56
N VAL A 130 6.84 4.29 15.49
CA VAL A 130 5.64 5.08 15.24
C VAL A 130 4.37 4.25 15.36
N ILE A 131 3.36 4.82 15.99
CA ILE A 131 2.09 4.17 16.34
C ILE A 131 1.38 3.50 15.15
N HIS A 132 1.59 4.01 13.95
CA HIS A 132 0.94 3.50 12.73
C HIS A 132 1.66 2.31 12.08
N MET A 133 2.82 1.87 12.60
CA MET A 133 3.59 0.78 12.00
C MET A 133 2.80 -0.53 11.87
N PRO A 134 2.09 -1.03 12.91
CA PRO A 134 1.30 -2.25 12.77
C PRO A 134 0.21 -2.13 11.70
N SER A 135 -0.51 -1.00 11.66
CA SER A 135 -1.57 -0.76 10.68
C SER A 135 -1.02 -0.62 9.26
N SER A 136 0.14 0.01 9.08
CA SER A 136 0.82 0.10 7.78
C SER A 136 1.22 -1.27 7.25
N LEU A 137 1.84 -2.10 8.10
CA LEU A 137 2.22 -3.46 7.75
C LEU A 137 0.98 -4.33 7.44
N PHE A 138 -0.10 -4.15 8.19
CA PHE A 138 -1.35 -4.86 7.97
C PHE A 138 -2.05 -4.46 6.67
N ALA A 139 -2.03 -3.18 6.32
CA ALA A 139 -2.51 -2.68 5.04
C ALA A 139 -1.74 -3.33 3.86
N ALA A 140 -0.40 -3.44 3.98
CA ALA A 140 0.43 -4.11 2.99
C ALA A 140 0.11 -5.60 2.88
N ALA A 141 -0.04 -6.31 4.01
CA ALA A 141 -0.44 -7.73 4.03
C ALA A 141 -1.82 -7.94 3.40
N THR A 142 -2.76 -7.00 3.62
CA THR A 142 -4.10 -7.04 3.01
C THR A 142 -4.02 -6.97 1.47
N VAL A 143 -3.13 -6.16 0.91
CA VAL A 143 -2.91 -6.14 -0.55
C VAL A 143 -2.33 -7.46 -1.03
N TYR A 144 -1.34 -8.01 -0.33
CA TYR A 144 -0.70 -9.27 -0.72
C TYR A 144 -1.68 -10.46 -0.76
N VAL A 145 -2.54 -10.59 0.27
CA VAL A 145 -3.52 -11.69 0.29
C VAL A 145 -4.49 -11.60 -0.88
N VAL A 146 -4.93 -10.39 -1.26
CA VAL A 146 -5.85 -10.23 -2.39
C VAL A 146 -5.21 -10.67 -3.70
N PHE A 147 -3.95 -10.32 -3.93
CA PHE A 147 -3.20 -10.79 -5.10
C PHE A 147 -3.00 -12.31 -5.06
N ALA A 148 -2.64 -12.88 -3.92
CA ALA A 148 -2.44 -14.32 -3.75
C ALA A 148 -3.75 -15.10 -4.00
N LEU A 149 -4.86 -14.66 -3.44
CA LEU A 149 -6.18 -15.26 -3.63
C LEU A 149 -6.70 -15.13 -5.09
N ALA A 150 -6.23 -14.12 -5.81
CA ALA A 150 -6.48 -13.99 -7.25
C ALA A 150 -5.54 -14.87 -8.12
N GLY A 151 -4.69 -15.70 -7.51
CA GLY A 151 -3.74 -16.56 -8.23
C GLY A 151 -2.46 -15.85 -8.68
N VAL A 152 -2.23 -14.60 -8.25
CA VAL A 152 -1.06 -13.80 -8.62
C VAL A 152 -0.07 -13.79 -7.45
N ALA A 153 0.55 -14.94 -7.18
CA ALA A 153 1.48 -15.08 -6.06
C ALA A 153 2.91 -14.63 -6.39
N ASN A 154 3.32 -14.66 -7.66
CA ASN A 154 4.67 -14.27 -8.07
C ASN A 154 4.62 -12.99 -8.91
N ILE A 155 5.36 -11.97 -8.47
CA ILE A 155 5.39 -10.66 -9.10
C ILE A 155 6.79 -10.33 -9.58
N HIS A 156 6.90 -9.89 -10.83
CA HIS A 156 8.13 -9.33 -11.39
C HIS A 156 8.08 -7.80 -11.22
N LEU A 157 9.03 -7.26 -10.49
CA LEU A 157 9.07 -5.84 -10.15
C LEU A 157 10.00 -5.05 -11.05
N PRO A 158 9.75 -3.75 -11.24
CA PRO A 158 10.72 -2.83 -11.81
C PRO A 158 12.02 -2.83 -10.98
N ARG A 159 13.18 -2.73 -11.64
CA ARG A 159 14.48 -2.64 -10.95
C ARG A 159 14.59 -1.39 -10.10
N THR A 160 14.04 -0.30 -10.62
CA THR A 160 14.02 0.99 -9.94
C THR A 160 12.61 1.52 -9.99
N ILE A 161 12.05 1.85 -8.82
CA ILE A 161 10.71 2.40 -8.72
C ILE A 161 10.80 3.92 -8.76
N VAL A 162 10.17 4.52 -9.77
CA VAL A 162 9.95 5.96 -9.87
C VAL A 162 8.62 6.28 -9.21
N TRP A 163 8.68 6.81 -7.97
CA TRP A 163 7.47 6.99 -7.14
C TRP A 163 6.46 7.98 -7.72
N GLN A 164 6.88 8.95 -8.52
CA GLN A 164 5.96 9.81 -9.25
C GLN A 164 5.08 9.01 -10.22
N ASP A 165 5.68 8.07 -10.96
CA ASP A 165 4.94 7.21 -11.90
C ASP A 165 4.09 6.16 -11.18
N ALA A 166 4.52 5.72 -9.98
CA ALA A 166 3.75 4.83 -9.13
C ALA A 166 2.54 5.53 -8.47
N LEU A 167 2.57 6.86 -8.32
CA LEU A 167 1.52 7.61 -7.64
C LEU A 167 0.55 8.29 -8.61
N LEU A 168 1.07 8.89 -9.70
CA LEU A 168 0.28 9.69 -10.63
C LEU A 168 -0.16 8.88 -11.85
N SER A 169 -1.43 9.00 -12.21
CA SER A 169 -1.95 8.48 -13.48
C SER A 169 -1.73 9.48 -14.60
N ARG A 170 -1.89 9.03 -15.86
CA ARG A 170 -1.87 9.94 -17.02
C ARG A 170 -2.96 11.02 -16.92
N ALA A 171 -4.12 10.69 -16.34
CA ALA A 171 -5.20 11.63 -16.12
C ALA A 171 -4.81 12.72 -15.09
N ASP A 172 -4.09 12.34 -14.03
CA ASP A 172 -3.62 13.27 -13.00
C ASP A 172 -2.61 14.29 -13.55
N LEU A 173 -1.85 13.91 -14.58
CA LEU A 173 -0.83 14.75 -15.24
C LEU A 173 -1.43 15.75 -16.24
N ASN A 174 -2.57 15.43 -16.86
CA ASN A 174 -3.20 16.30 -17.86
C ASN A 174 -3.95 17.50 -17.25
N LEU A 175 -4.10 17.57 -15.93
CA LEU A 175 -4.83 18.64 -15.23
C LEU A 175 -3.97 19.86 -14.84
N GLY A 176 -2.98 20.22 -15.68
CA GLY A 176 -2.41 21.58 -15.62
C GLY A 176 -1.13 21.77 -14.82
N CYS A 177 -0.31 20.76 -14.62
CA CYS A 177 1.04 20.93 -14.10
C CYS A 177 2.08 20.87 -15.24
N GLU A 178 2.45 22.04 -15.79
CA GLU A 178 3.49 22.17 -16.82
C GLU A 178 4.89 21.67 -16.37
N ASN A 179 5.10 21.47 -15.06
CA ASN A 179 6.40 21.15 -14.48
C ASN A 179 6.60 19.65 -14.16
N ILE A 180 5.55 18.81 -14.19
CA ILE A 180 5.67 17.37 -13.96
C ILE A 180 5.60 16.68 -15.32
N ARG A 181 6.75 16.43 -15.93
CA ARG A 181 6.80 15.59 -17.14
C ARG A 181 6.73 14.14 -16.70
N PRO A 182 5.72 13.36 -17.18
CA PRO A 182 5.76 11.92 -16.99
C PRO A 182 7.05 11.41 -17.65
N SER A 183 7.80 10.56 -16.96
CA SER A 183 8.88 9.84 -17.60
C SER A 183 8.25 8.78 -18.53
N THR A 184 7.81 9.25 -19.72
CA THR A 184 7.24 8.37 -20.76
C THR A 184 8.26 7.29 -21.06
N GLY A 185 8.05 6.08 -20.52
CA GLY A 185 8.90 4.93 -20.73
C GLY A 185 9.65 4.41 -19.52
N SER A 186 9.42 4.92 -18.28
CA SER A 186 10.00 4.27 -17.10
C SER A 186 9.48 2.84 -16.95
N GLU A 187 10.32 1.96 -16.42
CA GLU A 187 9.93 0.57 -16.11
C GLU A 187 8.75 0.53 -15.14
N THR A 188 8.67 1.50 -14.20
CA THR A 188 7.54 1.67 -13.26
C THR A 188 6.25 2.00 -14.00
N SER A 189 6.26 2.96 -14.92
CA SER A 189 5.06 3.33 -15.69
C SER A 189 4.54 2.16 -16.51
N ARG A 190 5.43 1.37 -17.14
CA ARG A 190 5.04 0.17 -17.88
C ARG A 190 4.49 -0.93 -16.97
N PHE A 191 5.11 -1.17 -15.84
CA PHE A 191 4.59 -2.10 -14.84
C PHE A 191 3.18 -1.69 -14.40
N VAL A 192 2.95 -0.42 -14.11
CA VAL A 192 1.64 0.08 -13.67
C VAL A 192 0.60 -0.07 -14.77
N VAL A 193 0.90 0.33 -16.01
CA VAL A 193 -0.08 0.33 -17.11
C VAL A 193 -0.29 -1.07 -17.68
N GLU A 194 0.79 -1.80 -17.96
CA GLU A 194 0.75 -3.05 -18.71
C GLU A 194 0.90 -4.30 -17.82
N GLY A 195 1.34 -4.16 -16.57
CA GLY A 195 1.65 -5.27 -15.67
C GLY A 195 2.91 -6.05 -16.08
N ARG A 196 3.79 -5.43 -16.87
CA ARG A 196 5.01 -6.04 -17.40
C ARG A 196 6.25 -5.24 -17.04
N THR A 197 7.37 -5.95 -16.91
CA THR A 197 8.70 -5.35 -16.77
C THR A 197 9.55 -5.76 -17.98
N ASP A 198 10.44 -4.88 -18.43
CA ASP A 198 11.35 -5.18 -19.56
C ASP A 198 12.54 -6.03 -19.17
N SER A 199 12.67 -6.36 -17.90
CA SER A 199 13.80 -7.14 -17.41
C SER A 199 13.77 -8.56 -17.97
N PRO A 200 14.88 -9.06 -18.55
CA PRO A 200 14.95 -10.44 -18.99
C PRO A 200 14.67 -11.40 -17.84
N PRO A 201 14.08 -12.57 -18.12
CA PRO A 201 13.89 -13.60 -17.09
C PRO A 201 15.20 -13.90 -16.37
N GLY A 202 15.21 -13.79 -15.04
CA GLY A 202 16.40 -14.01 -14.18
C GLY A 202 17.13 -12.74 -13.73
N VAL A 203 16.77 -11.55 -14.19
CA VAL A 203 17.34 -10.27 -13.76
C VAL A 203 16.33 -9.37 -13.05
N ALA A 204 15.03 -9.58 -13.27
CA ALA A 204 13.97 -8.89 -12.54
C ALA A 204 13.93 -9.35 -11.08
N ALA A 205 13.72 -8.42 -10.16
CA ALA A 205 13.45 -8.76 -8.77
C ALA A 205 12.07 -9.46 -8.71
N THR A 206 12.08 -10.78 -8.51
CA THR A 206 10.83 -11.54 -8.34
C THR A 206 10.50 -11.63 -6.86
N ARG A 207 9.29 -11.25 -6.48
CA ARG A 207 8.75 -11.44 -5.13
C ARG A 207 7.68 -12.53 -5.16
N ASN A 208 7.75 -13.45 -4.21
CA ASN A 208 6.68 -14.40 -3.94
C ASN A 208 5.85 -13.90 -2.76
N LEU A 209 4.61 -13.48 -3.02
CA LEU A 209 3.77 -12.81 -2.02
C LEU A 209 3.43 -13.71 -0.83
N LEU A 210 3.34 -15.04 -1.01
CA LEU A 210 3.12 -15.97 0.10
C LEU A 210 4.35 -16.03 1.02
N TYR A 211 5.53 -16.05 0.44
CA TYR A 211 6.78 -15.98 1.20
C TYR A 211 6.86 -14.64 1.97
N GLU A 212 6.51 -13.54 1.31
CA GLU A 212 6.50 -12.22 1.92
C GLU A 212 5.46 -12.11 3.05
N MET A 213 4.27 -12.70 2.91
CA MET A 213 3.27 -12.76 3.99
C MET A 213 3.79 -13.54 5.21
N ASN A 214 4.52 -14.64 5.01
CA ASN A 214 5.20 -15.35 6.10
C ASN A 214 6.29 -14.49 6.77
N SER A 215 7.00 -13.66 6.00
CA SER A 215 7.95 -12.68 6.57
C SER A 215 7.23 -11.62 7.40
N MET A 216 6.13 -11.06 6.89
CA MET A 216 5.30 -10.09 7.63
C MET A 216 4.74 -10.67 8.93
N GLN A 217 4.30 -11.94 8.94
CA GLN A 217 3.84 -12.60 10.15
C GLN A 217 4.93 -12.58 11.25
N LYS A 218 6.19 -12.83 10.88
CA LYS A 218 7.32 -12.74 11.82
C LYS A 218 7.53 -11.30 12.32
N LEU A 219 7.33 -10.31 11.46
CA LEU A 219 7.42 -8.89 11.87
C LEU A 219 6.31 -8.55 12.86
N PHE A 220 5.06 -8.99 12.64
CA PHE A 220 3.99 -8.80 13.61
C PHE A 220 4.33 -9.40 14.97
N ARG A 221 4.87 -10.62 15.02
CA ARG A 221 5.33 -11.26 16.26
C ARG A 221 6.35 -10.41 17.02
N CYS A 222 7.24 -9.72 16.31
CA CYS A 222 8.19 -8.79 16.92
C CYS A 222 7.50 -7.54 17.49
N LEU A 223 6.34 -7.14 16.94
CA LEU A 223 5.60 -5.95 17.36
C LEU A 223 4.64 -6.21 18.54
N ILE A 224 4.24 -7.46 18.80
CA ILE A 224 3.25 -7.83 19.84
C ILE A 224 3.66 -7.29 21.22
N SER A 225 4.94 -7.33 21.56
CA SER A 225 5.43 -6.82 22.87
C SER A 225 5.23 -5.32 23.09
N GLN A 226 5.04 -4.57 22.00
CA GLN A 226 4.89 -3.10 22.02
C GLN A 226 3.46 -2.67 21.70
N TRP A 227 2.78 -3.43 20.83
CA TRP A 227 1.47 -3.10 20.28
C TRP A 227 0.54 -4.30 20.38
N GLY A 228 -0.38 -4.31 21.37
CA GLY A 228 -1.32 -5.43 21.57
C GLY A 228 -2.13 -5.77 20.32
N ILE A 229 -2.53 -4.76 19.52
CA ILE A 229 -3.26 -4.96 18.27
C ILE A 229 -2.46 -5.78 17.23
N ALA A 230 -1.13 -5.82 17.33
CA ALA A 230 -0.32 -6.62 16.42
C ALA A 230 -0.56 -8.13 16.57
N HIS A 231 -1.08 -8.58 17.73
CA HIS A 231 -1.50 -9.96 17.92
C HIS A 231 -2.71 -10.30 17.05
N ASP A 232 -3.77 -9.50 17.14
CA ASP A 232 -4.98 -9.73 16.35
C ASP A 232 -4.69 -9.66 14.84
N MET A 233 -3.79 -8.75 14.43
CA MET A 233 -3.33 -8.64 13.05
C MET A 233 -2.53 -9.87 12.61
N GLU A 234 -1.66 -10.39 13.48
CA GLU A 234 -0.88 -11.62 13.21
C GLU A 234 -1.79 -12.83 13.03
N GLU A 235 -2.80 -12.99 13.88
CA GLU A 235 -3.77 -14.07 13.77
C GLU A 235 -4.51 -14.02 12.42
N ILE A 236 -4.99 -12.84 12.01
CA ILE A 236 -5.66 -12.68 10.71
C ILE A 236 -4.72 -13.02 9.55
N VAL A 237 -3.47 -12.55 9.59
CA VAL A 237 -2.48 -12.87 8.55
C VAL A 237 -2.18 -14.36 8.50
N ASN A 238 -2.15 -15.05 9.63
CA ASN A 238 -2.00 -16.51 9.69
C ASN A 238 -3.16 -17.24 9.01
N GLU A 239 -4.41 -16.80 9.25
CA GLU A 239 -5.58 -17.33 8.55
C GLU A 239 -5.48 -17.12 7.03
N TRP A 240 -5.06 -15.92 6.61
CA TRP A 240 -4.85 -15.63 5.19
C TRP A 240 -3.79 -16.51 4.53
N ILE A 241 -2.68 -16.76 5.22
CA ILE A 241 -1.63 -17.68 4.74
C ILE A 241 -2.21 -19.08 4.56
N THR A 242 -3.01 -19.54 5.53
CA THR A 242 -3.65 -20.85 5.48
C THR A 242 -4.63 -20.98 4.30
N LEU A 243 -5.36 -19.91 3.96
CA LEU A 243 -6.28 -19.88 2.82
C LEU A 243 -5.57 -19.97 1.46
N CYS A 244 -4.31 -19.54 1.40
CA CYS A 244 -3.55 -19.50 0.15
C CYS A 244 -2.77 -20.82 -0.12
N HIS A 245 -2.78 -21.75 0.82
CA HIS A 245 -2.16 -23.08 0.70
C HIS A 245 -3.17 -24.16 0.40
#